data_3e9d3c42a44295e162d0efc80927d6fa
#
_entry.id   3e9d3c42a44295e162d0efc80927d6fa
#
_cell.length_a   1.000
_cell.length_b   1.000
_cell.length_c   1.000
_cell.angle_alpha   90.00
_cell.angle_beta   90.00
_cell.angle_gamma   90.00
#
_symmetry.space_group_name_H-M   'P 1'
#
loop_
_entity.id
_entity.type
_entity.pdbx_description
1 polymer ?
#
loop_
_entity_poly.entity_id
_entity_poly.type
_entity_poly.pdbx_seq_one_letter_code
_entity_poly.pdbx_strand_id
1 'polypeptide(L)'
;MSAADRPLVGLLVGSESDREAMQPALDELEARGIPHEFEVRSAHRNPDAVAEYARTARERGIRVLIAGAGLAAALPGAVAAHTDLPVIGVPLRSRLSVLDGLDALLSIAQMPPGVPVAAVGVDNAKNAAALAARILDS
;
A
#
# COMPACT_ATOMS: atom_id res chain seq x y z
N MET A 1 -1.28 19.85 -13.98
CA MET A 1 -0.19 19.06 -13.37
C MET A 1 0.78 18.63 -14.46
N SER A 2 2.05 18.98 -14.31
CA SER A 2 3.07 18.53 -15.25
C SER A 2 3.40 17.05 -15.04
N ALA A 3 4.07 16.43 -16.02
CA ALA A 3 4.50 15.04 -15.88
C ALA A 3 5.42 14.83 -14.66
N ALA A 4 6.22 15.84 -14.32
CA ALA A 4 7.15 15.78 -13.17
C ALA A 4 6.42 15.76 -11.83
N ASP A 5 5.18 16.23 -11.78
CA ASP A 5 4.38 16.31 -10.55
C ASP A 5 3.44 15.12 -10.39
N ARG A 6 3.37 14.22 -11.39
CA ARG A 6 2.52 13.05 -11.29
C ARG A 6 3.06 12.08 -10.25
N PRO A 7 2.20 11.50 -9.39
CA PRO A 7 2.66 10.53 -8.42
C PRO A 7 3.22 9.28 -9.10
N LEU A 8 4.37 8.81 -8.60
CA LEU A 8 4.97 7.55 -9.01
C LEU A 8 4.62 6.42 -8.05
N VAL A 9 4.27 6.78 -6.82
CA VAL A 9 3.88 5.83 -5.78
C VAL A 9 2.51 6.25 -5.24
N GLY A 10 1.58 5.30 -5.21
CA GLY A 10 0.28 5.49 -4.58
C GLY A 10 0.22 4.74 -3.26
N LEU A 11 -0.17 5.43 -2.18
CA LEU A 11 -0.32 4.82 -0.87
C LEU A 11 -1.79 4.81 -0.48
N LEU A 12 -2.24 3.67 0.05
CA LEU A 12 -3.62 3.47 0.45
C LEU A 12 -3.69 2.93 1.89
N VAL A 13 -4.68 3.41 2.63
CA VAL A 13 -5.11 2.79 3.88
C VAL A 13 -6.62 2.73 3.89
N GLY A 14 -7.18 1.85 4.72
CA GLY A 14 -8.64 1.68 4.79
C GLY A 14 -9.33 2.62 5.76
N SER A 15 -8.59 3.30 6.62
CA SER A 15 -9.13 4.20 7.62
C SER A 15 -8.17 5.36 7.86
N GLU A 16 -8.72 6.55 8.12
CA GLU A 16 -7.91 7.72 8.46
C GLU A 16 -7.06 7.45 9.73
N SER A 17 -7.53 6.58 10.61
CA SER A 17 -6.77 6.22 11.82
C SER A 17 -5.44 5.51 11.52
N ASP A 18 -5.26 4.98 10.31
CA ASP A 18 -4.03 4.30 9.92
C ASP A 18 -2.97 5.26 9.33
N ARG A 19 -3.34 6.52 9.11
CA ARG A 19 -2.43 7.52 8.52
C ARG A 19 -1.13 7.66 9.30
N GLU A 20 -1.23 7.75 10.62
CA GLU A 20 -0.05 7.94 11.48
C GLU A 20 0.94 6.78 11.32
N ALA A 21 0.44 5.55 11.25
CA ALA A 21 1.29 4.36 11.09
C ALA A 21 2.02 4.38 9.74
N MET A 22 1.46 5.03 8.73
CA MET A 22 2.06 5.11 7.40
C MET A 22 2.95 6.35 7.22
N GLN A 23 2.99 7.26 8.19
CA GLN A 23 3.78 8.48 8.09
C GLN A 23 5.26 8.22 7.78
N PRO A 24 5.93 7.19 8.36
CA PRO A 24 7.32 6.92 8.00
C PRO A 24 7.53 6.62 6.51
N ALA A 25 6.55 6.03 5.83
CA ALA A 25 6.63 5.84 4.38
C ALA A 25 6.55 7.16 3.63
N LEU A 26 5.62 8.04 4.04
CA LEU A 26 5.48 9.36 3.43
C LEU A 26 6.77 10.18 3.60
N ASP A 27 7.34 10.16 4.81
CA ASP A 27 8.58 10.87 5.11
C ASP A 27 9.74 10.36 4.26
N GLU A 28 9.84 9.04 4.09
CA GLU A 28 10.91 8.45 3.30
C GLU A 28 10.80 8.80 1.81
N LEU A 29 9.59 8.78 1.27
CA LEU A 29 9.36 9.18 -0.13
C LEU A 29 9.66 10.65 -0.33
N GLU A 30 9.27 11.49 0.61
CA GLU A 30 9.56 12.94 0.58
C GLU A 30 11.07 13.17 0.62
N ALA A 31 11.78 12.50 1.52
CA ALA A 31 13.23 12.64 1.64
C ALA A 31 13.97 12.23 0.36
N ARG A 32 13.42 11.28 -0.38
CA ARG A 32 13.99 10.80 -1.64
C ARG A 32 13.53 11.61 -2.86
N GLY A 33 12.65 12.58 -2.67
CA GLY A 33 12.10 13.37 -3.77
C GLY A 33 11.21 12.59 -4.72
N ILE A 34 10.57 11.53 -4.24
CA ILE A 34 9.69 10.69 -5.06
C ILE A 34 8.25 11.21 -4.96
N PRO A 35 7.65 11.66 -6.08
CA PRO A 35 6.26 12.09 -6.08
C PRO A 35 5.33 10.95 -5.68
N HIS A 36 4.39 11.25 -4.79
CA HIS A 36 3.48 10.23 -4.26
C HIS A 36 2.14 10.87 -3.88
N GLU A 37 1.13 10.02 -3.71
CA GLU A 37 -0.16 10.46 -3.19
C GLU A 37 -0.63 9.47 -2.11
N PHE A 38 -1.50 9.94 -1.22
CA PHE A 38 -2.06 9.15 -0.13
C PHE A 38 -3.58 9.24 -0.18
N GLU A 39 -4.24 8.08 -0.18
CA GLU A 39 -5.69 7.98 -0.23
C GLU A 39 -6.22 7.06 0.86
N VAL A 40 -7.40 7.38 1.40
CA VAL A 40 -8.11 6.52 2.34
C VAL A 40 -9.25 5.84 1.59
N ARG A 41 -9.14 4.53 1.37
CA ARG A 41 -10.15 3.73 0.67
C ARG A 41 -10.23 2.34 1.31
N SER A 42 -11.41 1.99 1.82
CA SER A 42 -11.58 0.74 2.55
C SER A 42 -12.01 -0.40 1.63
N ALA A 43 -11.27 -1.51 1.67
CA ALA A 43 -11.61 -2.70 0.90
C ALA A 43 -12.93 -3.33 1.37
N HIS A 44 -13.21 -3.29 2.67
CA HIS A 44 -14.43 -3.88 3.22
C HIS A 44 -15.66 -2.99 3.09
N ARG A 45 -15.48 -1.66 3.19
CA ARG A 45 -16.59 -0.69 3.21
C ARG A 45 -16.89 -0.10 1.84
N ASN A 46 -15.88 0.05 0.99
CA ASN A 46 -16.01 0.63 -0.33
C ASN A 46 -15.09 -0.07 -1.33
N PRO A 47 -15.39 -1.35 -1.65
CA PRO A 47 -14.53 -2.12 -2.55
C PRO A 47 -14.45 -1.52 -3.95
N ASP A 48 -15.50 -0.87 -4.43
CA ASP A 48 -15.49 -0.25 -5.77
C ASP A 48 -14.46 0.88 -5.86
N ALA A 49 -14.32 1.69 -4.80
CA ALA A 49 -13.34 2.77 -4.77
C ALA A 49 -11.91 2.22 -4.80
N VAL A 50 -11.66 1.11 -4.15
CA VAL A 50 -10.35 0.43 -4.17
C VAL A 50 -10.06 -0.11 -5.57
N ALA A 51 -11.02 -0.79 -6.18
CA ALA A 51 -10.87 -1.35 -7.52
C ALA A 51 -10.61 -0.25 -8.56
N GLU A 52 -11.35 0.84 -8.49
CA GLU A 52 -11.17 1.97 -9.40
C GLU A 52 -9.78 2.59 -9.25
N TYR A 53 -9.34 2.80 -8.02
CA TYR A 53 -8.00 3.34 -7.77
C TYR A 53 -6.92 2.47 -8.41
N ALA A 54 -7.01 1.16 -8.18
CA ALA A 54 -6.02 0.21 -8.70
C ALA A 54 -6.03 0.16 -10.24
N ARG A 55 -7.22 0.14 -10.85
CA ARG A 55 -7.36 0.07 -12.30
C ARG A 55 -6.82 1.30 -13.02
N THR A 56 -6.95 2.48 -12.41
CA THR A 56 -6.57 3.75 -13.04
C THR A 56 -5.16 4.21 -12.66
N ALA A 57 -4.51 3.53 -11.73
CA ALA A 57 -3.23 3.96 -11.18
C ALA A 57 -2.15 4.12 -12.26
N ARG A 58 -1.99 3.12 -13.13
CA ARG A 58 -0.96 3.14 -14.18
C ARG A 58 -1.14 4.33 -15.12
N GLU A 59 -2.34 4.60 -15.57
CA GLU A 59 -2.59 5.70 -16.51
C GLU A 59 -2.37 7.08 -15.88
N ARG A 60 -2.41 7.16 -14.54
CA ARG A 60 -2.10 8.40 -13.81
C ARG A 60 -0.61 8.55 -13.50
N GLY A 61 0.23 7.61 -13.92
CA GLY A 61 1.68 7.67 -13.75
C GLY A 61 2.22 6.81 -12.62
N ILE A 62 1.39 6.18 -11.83
CA ILE A 62 1.81 5.35 -10.71
C ILE A 62 2.49 4.09 -11.22
N ARG A 63 3.63 3.75 -10.62
CA ARG A 63 4.41 2.56 -10.94
C ARG A 63 4.48 1.55 -9.81
N VAL A 64 4.23 1.97 -8.56
CA VAL A 64 4.25 1.10 -7.38
C VAL A 64 3.12 1.52 -6.46
N LEU A 65 2.43 0.54 -5.88
CA LEU A 65 1.37 0.77 -4.90
C LEU A 65 1.81 0.24 -3.53
N ILE A 66 1.54 1.03 -2.49
CA ILE A 66 1.77 0.64 -1.10
C ILE A 66 0.42 0.66 -0.39
N ALA A 67 0.07 -0.41 0.29
CA ALA A 67 -1.19 -0.48 1.02
C ALA A 67 -0.94 -0.97 2.45
N GLY A 68 -1.38 -0.19 3.43
CA GLY A 68 -1.29 -0.54 4.84
C GLY A 68 -2.63 -1.01 5.36
N ALA A 69 -2.64 -2.10 6.12
CA ALA A 69 -3.87 -2.66 6.67
C ALA A 69 -3.60 -3.50 7.91
N GLY A 70 -4.55 -3.47 8.85
CA GLY A 70 -4.53 -4.29 10.05
C GLY A 70 -5.61 -5.36 10.04
N LEU A 71 -5.64 -6.17 11.08
CA LEU A 71 -6.62 -7.26 11.26
C LEU A 71 -6.64 -8.21 10.06
N ALA A 72 -7.80 -8.42 9.44
CA ALA A 72 -7.95 -9.24 8.23
C ALA A 72 -7.45 -8.51 6.98
N ALA A 73 -6.48 -7.72 7.07
CA ALA A 73 -5.69 -6.89 6.13
C ALA A 73 -5.96 -7.17 4.63
N ALA A 74 -7.21 -6.99 4.20
CA ALA A 74 -7.64 -7.32 2.83
C ALA A 74 -7.20 -6.30 1.77
N LEU A 75 -6.85 -5.08 2.17
CA LEU A 75 -6.60 -3.98 1.23
C LEU A 75 -5.48 -4.28 0.23
N PRO A 76 -4.28 -4.74 0.64
CA PRO A 76 -3.22 -5.01 -0.34
C PRO A 76 -3.62 -6.03 -1.40
N GLY A 77 -4.26 -7.13 -1.00
CA GLY A 77 -4.74 -8.15 -1.92
C GLY A 77 -5.84 -7.64 -2.84
N ALA A 78 -6.76 -6.82 -2.32
CA ALA A 78 -7.82 -6.21 -3.11
C ALA A 78 -7.23 -5.28 -4.19
N VAL A 79 -6.20 -4.52 -3.85
CA VAL A 79 -5.49 -3.67 -4.81
C VAL A 79 -4.81 -4.56 -5.87
N ALA A 80 -4.07 -5.58 -5.45
CA ALA A 80 -3.34 -6.46 -6.36
C ALA A 80 -4.25 -7.20 -7.35
N ALA A 81 -5.50 -7.46 -6.95
CA ALA A 81 -6.47 -8.13 -7.81
C ALA A 81 -6.88 -7.27 -9.03
N HIS A 82 -6.63 -5.97 -9.00
CA HIS A 82 -7.10 -5.05 -10.04
C HIS A 82 -5.97 -4.29 -10.73
N THR A 83 -4.73 -4.74 -10.58
CA THR A 83 -3.58 -4.08 -11.24
C THR A 83 -2.45 -5.07 -11.50
N ASP A 84 -1.63 -4.77 -12.51
CA ASP A 84 -0.37 -5.47 -12.77
C ASP A 84 0.82 -4.78 -12.10
N LEU A 85 0.59 -3.63 -11.49
CA LEU A 85 1.66 -2.90 -10.82
C LEU A 85 2.15 -3.66 -9.59
N PRO A 86 3.42 -3.51 -9.21
CA PRO A 86 3.90 -4.03 -7.95
C PRO A 86 3.10 -3.46 -6.78
N VAL A 87 2.68 -4.33 -5.87
CA VAL A 87 1.94 -3.95 -4.65
C VAL A 87 2.76 -4.38 -3.44
N ILE A 88 3.00 -3.44 -2.54
CA ILE A 88 3.72 -3.68 -1.29
C ILE A 88 2.72 -3.50 -0.15
N GLY A 89 2.56 -4.52 0.68
CA GLY A 89 1.68 -4.50 1.83
C GLY A 89 2.43 -4.21 3.12
N VAL A 90 1.86 -3.34 3.94
CA VAL A 90 2.39 -3.03 5.27
C VAL A 90 1.39 -3.58 6.30
N PRO A 91 1.76 -4.66 7.01
CA PRO A 91 0.90 -5.17 8.08
C PRO A 91 0.94 -4.22 9.27
N LEU A 92 -0.23 -3.79 9.73
CA LEU A 92 -0.34 -2.82 10.81
C LEU A 92 -0.86 -3.48 12.07
N ARG A 93 -0.26 -3.13 13.23
CA ARG A 93 -0.81 -3.50 14.52
C ARG A 93 -2.11 -2.77 14.79
N SER A 94 -2.96 -3.39 15.58
CA SER A 94 -4.21 -2.81 16.04
C SER A 94 -4.48 -3.31 17.47
N ARG A 95 -5.15 -2.50 18.26
CA ARG A 95 -5.59 -2.94 19.60
C ARG A 95 -6.51 -4.16 19.53
N LEU A 96 -7.18 -4.34 18.39
CA LEU A 96 -8.11 -5.45 18.17
C LEU A 96 -7.42 -6.69 17.60
N SER A 97 -6.14 -6.59 17.24
CA SER A 97 -5.38 -7.72 16.69
C SER A 97 -5.21 -8.80 17.77
N VAL A 98 -5.55 -10.04 17.42
CA VAL A 98 -5.39 -11.16 18.36
C VAL A 98 -3.98 -11.72 18.35
N LEU A 99 -3.16 -11.39 17.35
CA LEU A 99 -1.80 -11.89 17.18
C LEU A 99 -0.77 -10.77 17.01
N ASP A 100 -1.09 -9.57 17.49
CA ASP A 100 -0.17 -8.43 17.53
C ASP A 100 0.46 -8.11 16.17
N GLY A 101 -0.34 -8.13 15.11
CA GLY A 101 0.12 -7.82 13.76
C GLY A 101 0.47 -9.03 12.91
N LEU A 102 0.69 -10.20 13.51
CA LEU A 102 0.95 -11.42 12.74
C LEU A 102 -0.28 -11.80 11.91
N ASP A 103 -1.49 -11.58 12.42
CA ASP A 103 -2.73 -11.78 11.68
C ASP A 103 -2.75 -10.96 10.39
N ALA A 104 -2.37 -9.68 10.47
CA ALA A 104 -2.28 -8.82 9.28
C ALA A 104 -1.19 -9.30 8.31
N LEU A 105 -0.03 -9.66 8.84
CA LEU A 105 1.07 -10.16 8.01
C LEU A 105 0.67 -11.41 7.23
N LEU A 106 0.04 -12.38 7.89
CA LEU A 106 -0.40 -13.59 7.22
C LEU A 106 -1.48 -13.31 6.18
N SER A 107 -2.40 -12.40 6.46
CA SER A 107 -3.43 -12.01 5.50
C SER A 107 -2.83 -11.39 4.24
N ILE A 108 -1.81 -10.56 4.39
CA ILE A 108 -1.16 -9.86 3.29
C ILE A 108 -0.30 -10.81 2.47
N ALA A 109 0.46 -11.69 3.13
CA ALA A 109 1.45 -12.54 2.48
C ALA A 109 0.82 -13.75 1.75
N GLN A 110 -0.30 -14.27 2.25
CA GLN A 110 -0.93 -15.49 1.74
C GLN A 110 -1.83 -15.21 0.53
N MET A 111 -1.19 -14.88 -0.60
CA MET A 111 -1.88 -14.59 -1.85
C MET A 111 -1.86 -15.79 -2.80
N PRO A 112 -2.89 -15.92 -3.66
CA PRO A 112 -2.90 -17.01 -4.64
C PRO A 112 -1.82 -16.85 -5.70
N PRO A 113 -1.36 -17.94 -6.33
CA PRO A 113 -0.40 -17.84 -7.43
C PRO A 113 -0.90 -16.92 -8.54
N GLY A 114 -0.03 -16.04 -9.00
CA GLY A 114 -0.34 -15.09 -10.07
C GLY A 114 -0.84 -13.73 -9.60
N VAL A 115 -1.15 -13.59 -8.31
CA VAL A 115 -1.58 -12.29 -7.72
C VAL A 115 -0.66 -11.98 -6.53
N PRO A 116 0.55 -11.48 -6.78
CA PRO A 116 1.53 -11.30 -5.72
C PRO A 116 1.35 -9.99 -4.95
N VAL A 117 1.65 -10.05 -3.65
CA VAL A 117 1.84 -8.87 -2.80
C VAL A 117 3.13 -9.08 -2.01
N ALA A 118 4.04 -8.12 -2.07
CA ALA A 118 5.26 -8.16 -1.27
C ALA A 118 4.97 -7.57 0.11
N ALA A 119 5.20 -8.32 1.18
CA ALA A 119 4.99 -7.83 2.55
C ALA A 119 6.31 -7.36 3.15
N VAL A 120 6.26 -6.25 3.88
CA VAL A 120 7.35 -5.80 4.75
C VAL A 120 7.04 -6.19 6.20
N GLY A 121 7.93 -5.88 7.13
CA GLY A 121 7.69 -6.20 8.54
C GLY A 121 6.49 -5.46 9.14
N VAL A 122 6.01 -5.95 10.27
CA VAL A 122 4.88 -5.33 11.00
C VAL A 122 5.23 -3.89 11.34
N ASP A 123 4.34 -2.97 11.03
CA ASP A 123 4.47 -1.52 11.24
C ASP A 123 5.68 -0.89 10.53
N ASN A 124 6.32 -1.59 9.59
CA ASN A 124 7.51 -1.07 8.94
C ASN A 124 7.20 -0.37 7.61
N ALA A 125 6.45 0.71 7.70
CA ALA A 125 6.07 1.51 6.55
C ALA A 125 7.28 2.10 5.83
N LYS A 126 8.34 2.45 6.57
CA LYS A 126 9.57 2.98 5.97
C LYS A 126 10.16 2.01 4.95
N ASN A 127 10.19 0.71 5.27
CA ASN A 127 10.73 -0.28 4.34
C ASN A 127 9.87 -0.46 3.10
N ALA A 128 8.57 -0.22 3.19
CA ALA A 128 7.73 -0.23 2.00
C ALA A 128 8.16 0.89 1.03
N ALA A 129 8.40 2.09 1.54
CA ALA A 129 8.89 3.20 0.72
C ALA A 129 10.29 2.93 0.16
N ALA A 130 11.18 2.36 0.97
CA ALA A 130 12.52 2.00 0.51
C ALA A 130 12.47 0.95 -0.60
N LEU A 131 11.60 -0.05 -0.47
CA LEU A 131 11.42 -1.06 -1.51
C LEU A 131 10.84 -0.44 -2.79
N ALA A 132 9.83 0.43 -2.65
CA ALA A 132 9.27 1.14 -3.79
C ALA A 132 10.34 1.93 -4.54
N ALA A 133 11.23 2.62 -3.83
CA ALA A 133 12.33 3.36 -4.43
C ALA A 133 13.25 2.44 -5.25
N ARG A 134 13.56 1.26 -4.72
CA ARG A 134 14.40 0.29 -5.43
C ARG A 134 13.71 -0.24 -6.70
N ILE A 135 12.40 -0.45 -6.64
CA ILE A 135 11.63 -0.87 -7.80
C ILE A 135 11.66 0.20 -8.88
N LEU A 136 11.51 1.48 -8.48
CA LEU A 136 11.54 2.60 -9.43
C LEU A 136 12.91 2.75 -10.11
N ASP A 137 13.98 2.35 -9.44
CA ASP A 137 15.35 2.45 -9.95
C ASP A 137 15.77 1.25 -10.81
N SER A 138 14.98 0.21 -10.86
CA SER A 138 15.31 -1.00 -11.59
C SER A 138 14.95 -0.93 -13.08
#